data_19d7316cb36076e3ab4a648ba9828954
#
_entry.id   19d7316cb36076e3ab4a648ba9828954
#
_cell.length_a   1.000
_cell.length_b   1.000
_cell.length_c   1.000
_cell.angle_alpha   90.00
_cell.angle_beta   90.00
_cell.angle_gamma   90.00
#
_symmetry.space_group_name_H-M   'P 1'
#
loop_
_entity.id
_entity.type
_entity.pdbx_description
1 polymer ?
#
loop_
_entity_poly.entity_id
_entity_poly.type
_entity_poly.pdbx_seq_one_letter_code
_entity_poly.pdbx_strand_id
1 'polypeptide(L)'
;MQQQAMRARKGVFAGAVAAALAATLMIPSLAYADPTASEKQAEAQAALASLNSMQSTLNRTSVVYDEALAAQREAEAKRDEAQARIDEANGQIADLQTRLGSRARSMYRTGGSSFLDLLLGATTFQEFSTGWDMLNTLNENDADLVQQTKDLRAEVQEQQAAYAEQQRVAAEKADEALRSKQEAASTMSAMQATYDSLSAEAAELLEQERAAQAAADAAQAQAVVEASARQAQENANASGNVAPGNDPSPSPSPAPSEPSGPSYNPVTGNAIVDRAYGCIGLPYSWGGVGPSSFDCSGLVSYAVTGSFSRWGTTNTFMGMSQVGDPQPGDIATSWGHCGIYIGNGQMIHAPTFGQTVCISPAQGDMIIVRP
;
A
#
# COMPACT_ATOMS: atom_id res chain seq x y z
N MET A 1 18.28 -24.62 42.08
CA MET A 1 18.05 -25.69 41.10
C MET A 1 16.74 -25.40 40.38
N GLN A 2 16.73 -25.50 39.07
CA GLN A 2 15.60 -25.24 38.15
C GLN A 2 15.26 -23.78 37.88
N GLN A 3 16.10 -23.11 37.13
CA GLN A 3 15.80 -22.01 36.21
C GLN A 3 16.71 -22.14 34.97
N GLN A 4 16.42 -23.10 34.15
CA GLN A 4 16.96 -23.22 32.80
C GLN A 4 15.96 -24.05 31.99
N ALA A 5 15.10 -23.38 31.21
CA ALA A 5 14.52 -23.91 29.98
C ALA A 5 13.41 -22.98 29.50
N MET A 6 13.75 -21.91 28.83
CA MET A 6 12.93 -21.24 27.80
C MET A 6 13.79 -20.25 27.02
N ARG A 7 14.80 -20.78 26.40
CA ARG A 7 15.49 -20.16 25.26
C ARG A 7 15.53 -21.19 24.18
N ALA A 8 14.65 -21.06 23.22
CA ALA A 8 14.88 -21.52 21.85
C ALA A 8 13.53 -21.51 21.12
N ARG A 9 13.40 -20.59 20.23
CA ARG A 9 12.93 -20.79 18.84
C ARG A 9 12.52 -19.46 18.25
N LYS A 10 13.47 -18.55 18.12
CA LYS A 10 13.39 -17.57 17.03
C LYS A 10 14.00 -18.26 15.83
N GLY A 11 13.14 -18.89 15.06
CA GLY A 11 13.47 -19.51 13.79
C GLY A 11 13.91 -18.40 12.84
N VAL A 12 15.18 -18.47 12.52
CA VAL A 12 15.81 -17.82 11.39
C VAL A 12 15.16 -18.37 10.13
N PHE A 13 14.24 -17.64 9.54
CA PHE A 13 13.96 -17.70 8.11
C PHE A 13 14.77 -16.63 7.41
N ALA A 14 16.08 -16.71 7.54
CA ALA A 14 17.00 -16.14 6.57
C ALA A 14 17.05 -17.14 5.42
N GLY A 15 16.08 -17.06 4.53
CA GLY A 15 15.97 -17.94 3.37
C GLY A 15 16.98 -17.56 2.33
N ALA A 16 17.83 -18.45 2.07
CA ALA A 16 18.55 -18.68 0.86
C ALA A 16 17.62 -18.65 -0.38
N VAL A 17 17.54 -17.50 -1.05
CA VAL A 17 17.18 -17.39 -2.46
C VAL A 17 18.22 -16.50 -3.15
N ALA A 18 19.46 -16.76 -2.87
CA ALA A 18 20.58 -16.19 -3.59
C ALA A 18 21.52 -17.34 -3.95
N ALA A 19 21.10 -18.17 -4.85
CA ALA A 19 22.01 -19.05 -5.59
C ALA A 19 21.21 -19.78 -6.66
N ALA A 20 21.51 -19.46 -7.86
CA ALA A 20 21.38 -20.29 -9.04
C ALA A 20 20.65 -19.57 -10.19
N LEU A 21 21.32 -18.61 -10.78
CA LEU A 21 21.17 -18.34 -12.21
C LEU A 21 22.47 -17.72 -12.75
N ALA A 22 23.59 -18.23 -12.30
CA ALA A 22 24.80 -18.20 -13.11
C ALA A 22 24.87 -19.55 -13.84
N ALA A 23 23.95 -19.79 -14.75
CA ALA A 23 24.18 -20.68 -15.85
C ALA A 23 25.17 -19.97 -16.77
N THR A 24 26.45 -20.06 -16.44
CA THR A 24 27.52 -19.86 -17.41
C THR A 24 27.27 -20.82 -18.55
N LEU A 25 26.68 -20.33 -19.63
CA LEU A 25 26.77 -20.93 -20.94
C LEU A 25 28.27 -20.90 -21.32
N MET A 26 29.03 -21.91 -20.87
CA MET A 26 30.27 -22.27 -21.49
C MET A 26 29.92 -22.86 -22.85
N ILE A 27 29.84 -21.99 -23.85
CA ILE A 27 29.83 -22.43 -25.25
C ILE A 27 31.28 -22.83 -25.60
N PRO A 28 31.54 -24.07 -25.91
CA PRO A 28 32.84 -24.44 -26.46
C PRO A 28 33.00 -23.71 -27.80
N SER A 29 34.11 -23.01 -27.95
CA SER A 29 34.51 -22.36 -29.20
C SER A 29 34.82 -23.43 -30.26
N LEU A 30 33.81 -23.85 -31.01
CA LEU A 30 33.97 -24.65 -32.21
C LEU A 30 33.46 -23.85 -33.41
N ALA A 31 34.38 -23.64 -34.35
CA ALA A 31 34.22 -23.27 -35.77
C ALA A 31 32.88 -22.55 -36.14
N TYR A 32 33.04 -21.35 -36.64
CA TYR A 32 32.00 -20.52 -37.26
C TYR A 32 31.18 -21.32 -38.31
N ALA A 33 30.11 -21.94 -37.84
CA ALA A 33 28.95 -22.15 -38.67
C ALA A 33 27.94 -21.11 -38.20
N ASP A 34 27.34 -20.33 -39.12
CA ASP A 34 26.23 -19.42 -38.76
C ASP A 34 25.18 -20.24 -38.02
N PRO A 35 24.73 -19.80 -36.83
CA PRO A 35 23.72 -20.55 -36.05
C PRO A 35 22.47 -20.73 -36.92
N THR A 36 21.95 -21.96 -36.91
CA THR A 36 20.76 -22.29 -37.69
C THR A 36 19.53 -21.53 -37.17
N ALA A 37 18.52 -21.33 -38.01
CA ALA A 37 17.27 -20.66 -37.61
C ALA A 37 16.63 -21.30 -36.36
N SER A 38 16.79 -22.63 -36.18
CA SER A 38 16.27 -23.32 -35.02
C SER A 38 17.06 -23.04 -33.73
N GLU A 39 18.37 -22.78 -33.83
CA GLU A 39 19.21 -22.41 -32.68
C GLU A 39 18.87 -20.99 -32.22
N LYS A 40 18.65 -20.05 -33.15
CA LYS A 40 18.22 -18.67 -32.85
C LYS A 40 16.81 -18.62 -32.25
N GLN A 41 15.90 -19.47 -32.72
CA GLN A 41 14.58 -19.61 -32.14
C GLN A 41 14.63 -20.17 -30.71
N ALA A 42 15.49 -21.16 -30.45
CA ALA A 42 15.71 -21.71 -29.12
C ALA A 42 16.33 -20.66 -28.17
N GLU A 43 17.27 -19.83 -28.66
CA GLU A 43 17.83 -18.70 -27.91
C GLU A 43 16.76 -17.68 -27.52
N ALA A 44 15.90 -17.27 -28.47
CA ALA A 44 14.81 -16.35 -28.22
C ALA A 44 13.78 -16.90 -27.21
N GLN A 45 13.42 -18.17 -27.33
CA GLN A 45 12.50 -18.83 -26.38
C GLN A 45 13.10 -18.96 -24.96
N ALA A 46 14.38 -19.28 -24.86
CA ALA A 46 15.07 -19.34 -23.57
C ALA A 46 15.16 -17.95 -22.92
N ALA A 47 15.44 -16.91 -23.69
CA ALA A 47 15.45 -15.54 -23.23
C ALA A 47 14.05 -15.10 -22.77
N LEU A 48 13.00 -15.41 -23.53
CA LEU A 48 11.61 -15.11 -23.16
C LEU A 48 11.24 -15.78 -21.82
N ALA A 49 11.55 -17.06 -21.65
CA ALA A 49 11.29 -17.78 -20.39
C ALA A 49 12.04 -17.15 -19.20
N SER A 50 13.32 -16.76 -19.43
CA SER A 50 14.13 -16.08 -18.40
C SER A 50 13.56 -14.71 -18.04
N LEU A 51 13.19 -13.90 -19.02
CA LEU A 51 12.59 -12.58 -18.81
C LEU A 51 11.24 -12.66 -18.10
N ASN A 52 10.39 -13.62 -18.43
CA ASN A 52 9.12 -13.87 -17.76
C ASN A 52 9.32 -14.28 -16.29
N SER A 53 10.33 -15.12 -16.01
CA SER A 53 10.69 -15.49 -14.63
C SER A 53 11.18 -14.29 -13.83
N MET A 54 12.03 -13.45 -14.42
CA MET A 54 12.52 -12.21 -13.80
C MET A 54 11.37 -11.22 -13.56
N GLN A 55 10.44 -11.10 -14.51
CA GLN A 55 9.24 -10.27 -14.36
C GLN A 55 8.37 -10.75 -13.18
N SER A 56 8.15 -12.04 -13.04
CA SER A 56 7.44 -12.61 -11.88
C SER A 56 8.14 -12.28 -10.56
N THR A 57 9.46 -12.24 -10.55
CA THR A 57 10.25 -11.82 -9.39
C THR A 57 10.05 -10.33 -9.11
N LEU A 58 10.14 -9.47 -10.12
CA LEU A 58 9.87 -8.04 -9.98
C LEU A 58 8.48 -7.77 -9.42
N ASN A 59 7.46 -8.47 -9.92
CA ASN A 59 6.09 -8.30 -9.46
C ASN A 59 5.95 -8.66 -7.97
N ARG A 60 6.54 -9.79 -7.53
CA ARG A 60 6.55 -10.16 -6.10
C ARG A 60 7.30 -9.15 -5.24
N THR A 61 8.47 -8.72 -5.70
CA THR A 61 9.29 -7.74 -4.98
C THR A 61 8.59 -6.38 -4.89
N SER A 62 7.81 -5.99 -5.92
CA SER A 62 6.98 -4.78 -5.88
C SER A 62 5.92 -4.85 -4.78
N VAL A 63 5.24 -5.99 -4.65
CA VAL A 63 4.25 -6.19 -3.57
C VAL A 63 4.89 -6.04 -2.20
N VAL A 64 6.02 -6.72 -1.95
CA VAL A 64 6.73 -6.64 -0.66
C VAL A 64 7.20 -5.21 -0.37
N TYR A 65 7.71 -4.51 -1.37
CA TYR A 65 8.12 -3.12 -1.25
C TYR A 65 6.97 -2.20 -0.86
N ASP A 66 5.85 -2.30 -1.54
CA ASP A 66 4.68 -1.47 -1.30
C ASP A 66 4.04 -1.75 0.07
N GLU A 67 3.97 -3.03 0.48
CA GLU A 67 3.51 -3.44 1.81
C GLU A 67 4.43 -2.91 2.91
N ALA A 68 5.74 -2.97 2.71
CA ALA A 68 6.71 -2.45 3.65
C ALA A 68 6.58 -0.93 3.81
N LEU A 69 6.40 -0.18 2.70
CA LEU A 69 6.15 1.27 2.74
C LEU A 69 4.83 1.64 3.43
N ALA A 70 3.76 0.87 3.17
CA ALA A 70 2.47 1.09 3.82
C ALA A 70 2.57 0.85 5.34
N ALA A 71 3.19 -0.25 5.76
CA ALA A 71 3.41 -0.57 7.16
C ALA A 71 4.35 0.43 7.85
N GLN A 72 5.37 0.94 7.16
CA GLN A 72 6.22 2.01 7.67
C GLN A 72 5.41 3.26 7.98
N ARG A 73 4.58 3.74 7.03
CA ARG A 73 3.73 4.92 7.22
C ARG A 73 2.73 4.75 8.36
N GLU A 74 2.14 3.57 8.48
CA GLU A 74 1.23 3.25 9.58
C GLU A 74 1.95 3.30 10.94
N ALA A 75 3.15 2.73 11.02
CA ALA A 75 3.96 2.78 12.24
C ALA A 75 4.40 4.22 12.59
N GLU A 76 4.76 5.02 11.59
CA GLU A 76 5.08 6.44 11.78
C GLU A 76 3.87 7.22 12.30
N ALA A 77 2.68 7.01 11.76
CA ALA A 77 1.46 7.65 12.22
C ALA A 77 1.12 7.28 13.68
N LYS A 78 1.23 6.00 14.03
CA LYS A 78 1.03 5.53 15.42
C LYS A 78 2.08 6.07 16.39
N ARG A 79 3.33 6.22 15.93
CA ARG A 79 4.39 6.87 16.71
C ARG A 79 4.05 8.32 17.01
N ASP A 80 3.59 9.05 15.99
CA ASP A 80 3.24 10.47 16.12
C ASP A 80 2.00 10.65 17.03
N GLU A 81 1.03 9.73 16.97
CA GLU A 81 -0.09 9.68 17.90
C GLU A 81 0.37 9.45 19.35
N ALA A 82 1.25 8.49 19.58
CA ALA A 82 1.81 8.24 20.91
C ALA A 82 2.58 9.47 21.44
N GLN A 83 3.33 10.18 20.60
CA GLN A 83 4.00 11.44 20.98
C GLN A 83 2.99 12.52 21.38
N ALA A 84 1.92 12.70 20.61
CA ALA A 84 0.88 13.66 20.94
C ALA A 84 0.21 13.38 22.29
N ARG A 85 -0.04 12.10 22.59
CA ARG A 85 -0.57 11.65 23.90
C ARG A 85 0.39 11.95 25.05
N ILE A 86 1.69 11.70 24.84
CA ILE A 86 2.73 12.03 25.83
C ILE A 86 2.73 13.52 26.13
N ASP A 87 2.67 14.37 25.11
CA ASP A 87 2.68 15.82 25.25
C ASP A 87 1.42 16.33 25.97
N GLU A 88 0.26 15.80 25.64
CA GLU A 88 -1.00 16.10 26.31
C GLU A 88 -0.96 15.73 27.81
N ALA A 89 -0.56 14.48 28.11
CA ALA A 89 -0.49 13.99 29.49
C ALA A 89 0.54 14.77 30.31
N ASN A 90 1.68 15.15 29.75
CA ASN A 90 2.66 16.00 30.42
C ASN A 90 2.13 17.40 30.69
N GLY A 91 1.35 17.98 29.78
CA GLY A 91 0.66 19.25 29.99
C GLY A 91 -0.32 19.19 31.17
N GLN A 92 -1.14 18.12 31.23
CA GLN A 92 -2.07 17.90 32.34
C GLN A 92 -1.32 17.66 33.68
N ILE A 93 -0.23 16.90 33.68
CA ILE A 93 0.63 16.72 34.86
C ILE A 93 1.15 18.05 35.37
N ALA A 94 1.63 18.94 34.48
CA ALA A 94 2.15 20.26 34.85
C ALA A 94 1.06 21.15 35.48
N ASP A 95 -0.18 21.10 34.96
CA ASP A 95 -1.32 21.82 35.56
C ASP A 95 -1.66 21.29 36.95
N LEU A 96 -1.77 19.96 37.11
CA LEU A 96 -2.04 19.32 38.40
C LEU A 96 -0.94 19.64 39.41
N GLN A 97 0.33 19.63 39.03
CA GLN A 97 1.46 19.98 39.88
C GLN A 97 1.39 21.47 40.31
N THR A 98 0.98 22.34 39.40
CA THR A 98 0.80 23.78 39.71
C THR A 98 -0.31 24.00 40.75
N ARG A 99 -1.43 23.29 40.61
CA ARG A 99 -2.57 23.30 41.55
C ARG A 99 -2.15 22.76 42.92
N LEU A 100 -1.54 21.57 42.97
CA LEU A 100 -1.02 20.97 44.21
C LEU A 100 0.03 21.86 44.89
N GLY A 101 0.95 22.46 44.11
CA GLY A 101 1.98 23.34 44.61
C GLY A 101 1.38 24.67 45.16
N SER A 102 0.33 25.19 44.57
CA SER A 102 -0.39 26.38 45.06
C SER A 102 -1.08 26.10 46.39
N ARG A 103 -1.68 24.90 46.47
CA ARG A 103 -2.34 24.43 47.68
C ARG A 103 -1.34 24.20 48.83
N ALA A 104 -0.26 23.52 48.56
CA ALA A 104 0.81 23.28 49.55
C ALA A 104 1.37 24.62 50.09
N ARG A 105 1.58 25.62 49.22
CA ARG A 105 2.02 26.96 49.62
C ARG A 105 0.96 27.67 50.46
N SER A 106 -0.33 27.50 50.15
CA SER A 106 -1.42 28.07 50.95
C SER A 106 -1.44 27.46 52.35
N MET A 107 -1.37 26.11 52.43
CA MET A 107 -1.31 25.38 53.72
C MET A 107 -0.11 25.79 54.55
N TYR A 108 1.08 25.98 53.95
CA TYR A 108 2.29 26.45 54.66
C TYR A 108 2.15 27.86 55.17
N ARG A 109 1.56 28.81 54.39
CA ARG A 109 1.40 30.22 54.80
C ARG A 109 0.34 30.44 55.88
N THR A 110 -0.73 29.65 55.81
CA THR A 110 -1.85 29.78 56.78
C THR A 110 -1.58 29.01 58.07
N GLY A 111 -0.56 28.16 58.10
CA GLY A 111 -0.23 27.30 59.26
C GLY A 111 -1.31 26.23 59.51
N GLY A 112 -0.94 25.14 60.15
CA GLY A 112 -1.89 24.07 60.53
C GLY A 112 -2.92 24.53 61.60
N SER A 113 -2.75 25.73 62.16
CA SER A 113 -3.65 26.32 63.14
C SER A 113 -4.98 26.82 62.53
N SER A 114 -4.98 27.29 61.27
CA SER A 114 -6.21 27.84 60.65
C SER A 114 -7.36 26.83 60.55
N PHE A 115 -7.07 25.54 60.38
CA PHE A 115 -8.10 24.50 60.38
C PHE A 115 -8.59 24.16 61.75
N LEU A 116 -7.67 24.13 62.73
CA LEU A 116 -8.05 23.97 64.13
C LEU A 116 -8.80 25.18 64.62
N ASP A 117 -8.40 26.41 64.21
CA ASP A 117 -9.10 27.63 64.53
C ASP A 117 -10.49 27.66 63.93
N LEU A 118 -10.71 27.17 62.69
CA LEU A 118 -12.02 27.07 62.06
C LEU A 118 -12.93 26.08 62.83
N LEU A 119 -12.39 24.91 63.23
CA LEU A 119 -13.13 23.89 63.96
C LEU A 119 -13.37 24.26 65.41
N LEU A 120 -12.36 24.84 66.11
CA LEU A 120 -12.45 25.29 67.49
C LEU A 120 -13.14 26.62 67.65
N GLY A 121 -13.24 27.44 66.58
CA GLY A 121 -14.00 28.69 66.53
C GLY A 121 -15.47 28.52 66.21
N ALA A 122 -15.93 27.28 65.90
CA ALA A 122 -17.34 27.00 65.67
C ALA A 122 -18.15 27.20 67.00
N THR A 123 -19.12 28.06 66.96
CA THR A 123 -19.98 28.37 68.12
C THR A 123 -21.20 27.48 68.15
N THR A 124 -21.52 26.80 67.08
CA THR A 124 -22.64 25.89 66.93
C THR A 124 -22.19 24.52 66.35
N PHE A 125 -22.89 23.45 66.68
CA PHE A 125 -22.68 22.15 66.10
C PHE A 125 -22.83 22.15 64.59
N GLN A 126 -23.69 22.99 64.05
CA GLN A 126 -23.88 23.15 62.58
C GLN A 126 -22.64 23.74 61.94
N GLU A 127 -22.04 24.77 62.50
CA GLU A 127 -20.80 25.38 62.00
C GLU A 127 -19.63 24.39 62.07
N PHE A 128 -19.52 23.60 63.13
CA PHE A 128 -18.55 22.51 63.27
C PHE A 128 -18.71 21.47 62.20
N SER A 129 -19.94 20.96 61.97
CA SER A 129 -20.25 19.97 60.94
C SER A 129 -19.91 20.48 59.55
N THR A 130 -20.27 21.71 59.23
CA THR A 130 -19.95 22.33 57.92
C THR A 130 -18.44 22.47 57.72
N GLY A 131 -17.71 22.88 58.75
CA GLY A 131 -16.24 22.97 58.71
C GLY A 131 -15.57 21.58 58.51
N TRP A 132 -16.09 20.57 59.17
CA TRP A 132 -15.63 19.17 59.05
C TRP A 132 -15.89 18.64 57.60
N ASP A 133 -17.08 18.83 57.06
CA ASP A 133 -17.45 18.40 55.71
C ASP A 133 -16.58 19.11 54.65
N MET A 134 -16.31 20.38 54.85
CA MET A 134 -15.41 21.13 53.97
C MET A 134 -13.97 20.58 54.01
N LEU A 135 -13.47 20.19 55.19
CA LEU A 135 -12.14 19.57 55.32
C LEU A 135 -12.07 18.24 54.63
N ASN A 136 -13.09 17.37 54.79
CA ASN A 136 -13.15 16.11 54.11
C ASN A 136 -13.18 16.27 52.60
N THR A 137 -14.02 17.15 52.07
CA THR A 137 -14.10 17.46 50.64
C THR A 137 -12.76 17.97 50.10
N LEU A 138 -12.03 18.79 50.88
CA LEU A 138 -10.72 19.28 50.49
C LEU A 138 -9.66 18.16 50.43
N ASN A 139 -9.68 17.25 51.40
CA ASN A 139 -8.78 16.10 51.44
C ASN A 139 -9.06 15.08 50.32
N GLU A 140 -10.33 14.84 50.01
CA GLU A 140 -10.76 14.02 48.90
C GLU A 140 -10.31 14.59 47.57
N ASN A 141 -10.52 15.90 47.34
CA ASN A 141 -10.03 16.59 46.14
C ASN A 141 -8.50 16.51 45.99
N ASP A 142 -7.74 16.59 47.08
CA ASP A 142 -6.29 16.49 47.03
C ASP A 142 -5.84 15.05 46.70
N ALA A 143 -6.50 14.05 47.26
CA ALA A 143 -6.25 12.66 46.96
C ALA A 143 -6.55 12.35 45.50
N ASP A 144 -7.63 12.90 44.94
CA ASP A 144 -7.98 12.78 43.53
C ASP A 144 -6.95 13.41 42.60
N LEU A 145 -6.45 14.61 42.92
CA LEU A 145 -5.38 15.26 42.13
C LEU A 145 -4.08 14.43 42.13
N VAL A 146 -3.74 13.81 43.27
CA VAL A 146 -2.58 12.92 43.38
C VAL A 146 -2.80 11.65 42.57
N GLN A 147 -4.01 11.09 42.64
CA GLN A 147 -4.33 9.88 41.86
C GLN A 147 -4.31 10.16 40.36
N GLN A 148 -4.94 11.23 39.90
CA GLN A 148 -4.89 11.66 38.49
C GLN A 148 -3.44 11.85 38.00
N THR A 149 -2.56 12.44 38.85
CA THR A 149 -1.15 12.61 38.49
C THR A 149 -0.43 11.25 38.33
N LYS A 150 -0.77 10.25 39.16
CA LYS A 150 -0.22 8.91 39.06
C LYS A 150 -0.68 8.21 37.79
N ASP A 151 -1.97 8.32 37.48
CA ASP A 151 -2.58 7.69 36.32
C ASP A 151 -2.00 8.28 35.02
N LEU A 152 -1.88 9.62 34.93
CA LEU A 152 -1.23 10.27 33.79
C LEU A 152 0.25 9.89 33.64
N ARG A 153 0.99 9.69 34.75
CA ARG A 153 2.37 9.21 34.68
C ARG A 153 2.45 7.78 34.16
N ALA A 154 1.49 6.91 34.56
CA ALA A 154 1.40 5.55 34.03
C ALA A 154 1.08 5.58 32.53
N GLU A 155 0.15 6.44 32.12
CA GLU A 155 -0.14 6.65 30.70
C GLU A 155 1.09 7.13 29.91
N VAL A 156 1.85 8.10 30.41
CA VAL A 156 3.09 8.55 29.76
C VAL A 156 4.08 7.39 29.60
N GLN A 157 4.24 6.53 30.60
CA GLN A 157 5.14 5.37 30.50
C GLN A 157 4.65 4.37 29.44
N GLU A 158 3.36 4.11 29.36
CA GLU A 158 2.76 3.24 28.35
C GLU A 158 2.97 3.82 26.94
N GLN A 159 2.67 5.10 26.75
CA GLN A 159 2.85 5.78 25.47
C GLN A 159 4.31 5.88 25.05
N GLN A 160 5.25 6.05 25.98
CA GLN A 160 6.68 5.99 25.68
C GLN A 160 7.11 4.59 25.18
N ALA A 161 6.57 3.52 25.76
CA ALA A 161 6.82 2.16 25.28
C ALA A 161 6.21 1.95 23.88
N ALA A 162 5.00 2.43 23.65
CA ALA A 162 4.35 2.38 22.34
C ALA A 162 5.13 3.18 21.28
N TYR A 163 5.58 4.38 21.61
CA TYR A 163 6.45 5.20 20.73
C TYR A 163 7.72 4.46 20.32
N ALA A 164 8.43 3.89 21.29
CA ALA A 164 9.66 3.16 21.03
C ALA A 164 9.43 1.92 20.15
N GLU A 165 8.34 1.19 20.36
CA GLU A 165 7.98 0.03 19.55
C GLU A 165 7.62 0.45 18.12
N GLN A 166 6.81 1.49 17.94
CA GLN A 166 6.45 1.97 16.60
C GLN A 166 7.66 2.53 15.84
N GLN A 167 8.58 3.20 16.54
CA GLN A 167 9.84 3.63 15.93
C GLN A 167 10.69 2.44 15.44
N ARG A 168 10.74 1.36 16.22
CA ARG A 168 11.44 0.11 15.84
C ARG A 168 10.79 -0.53 14.61
N VAL A 169 9.45 -0.63 14.61
CA VAL A 169 8.68 -1.19 13.48
C VAL A 169 8.88 -0.36 12.22
N ALA A 170 8.81 0.97 12.31
CA ALA A 170 9.04 1.85 11.17
C ALA A 170 10.44 1.66 10.58
N ALA A 171 11.47 1.58 11.41
CA ALA A 171 12.85 1.34 10.97
C ALA A 171 13.02 -0.04 10.29
N GLU A 172 12.43 -1.10 10.87
CA GLU A 172 12.46 -2.45 10.31
C GLU A 172 11.78 -2.50 8.92
N LYS A 173 10.63 -1.81 8.77
CA LYS A 173 9.90 -1.75 7.51
C LYS A 173 10.61 -0.88 6.46
N ALA A 174 11.28 0.19 6.86
CA ALA A 174 12.13 0.96 5.97
C ALA A 174 13.31 0.11 5.43
N ASP A 175 13.95 -0.69 6.27
CA ASP A 175 15.02 -1.61 5.86
C ASP A 175 14.50 -2.72 4.93
N GLU A 176 13.30 -3.22 5.15
CA GLU A 176 12.65 -4.20 4.27
C GLU A 176 12.37 -3.60 2.90
N ALA A 177 11.82 -2.39 2.84
CA ALA A 177 11.57 -1.66 1.61
C ALA A 177 12.88 -1.40 0.83
N LEU A 178 13.95 -1.01 1.53
CA LEU A 178 15.25 -0.79 0.91
C LEU A 178 15.83 -2.08 0.29
N ARG A 179 15.74 -3.21 0.98
CA ARG A 179 16.18 -4.52 0.45
C ARG A 179 15.38 -4.92 -0.79
N SER A 180 14.06 -4.78 -0.75
CA SER A 180 13.20 -5.06 -1.90
C SER A 180 13.56 -4.18 -3.09
N LYS A 181 13.82 -2.88 -2.87
CA LYS A 181 14.28 -1.97 -3.92
C LYS A 181 15.62 -2.41 -4.53
N GLN A 182 16.56 -2.88 -3.72
CA GLN A 182 17.85 -3.37 -4.20
C GLN A 182 17.69 -4.66 -5.02
N GLU A 183 16.84 -5.58 -4.57
CA GLU A 183 16.52 -6.82 -5.29
C GLU A 183 15.87 -6.51 -6.64
N ALA A 184 14.92 -5.60 -6.69
CA ALA A 184 14.31 -5.15 -7.93
C ALA A 184 15.34 -4.54 -8.90
N ALA A 185 16.23 -3.66 -8.41
CA ALA A 185 17.28 -3.08 -9.23
C ALA A 185 18.24 -4.14 -9.79
N SER A 186 18.61 -5.12 -8.99
CA SER A 186 19.43 -6.27 -9.41
C SER A 186 18.72 -7.09 -10.50
N THR A 187 17.44 -7.36 -10.33
CA THR A 187 16.64 -8.11 -11.30
C THR A 187 16.50 -7.34 -12.62
N MET A 188 16.24 -6.03 -12.56
CA MET A 188 16.18 -5.19 -13.77
C MET A 188 17.53 -5.15 -14.51
N SER A 189 18.65 -5.09 -13.78
CA SER A 189 19.98 -5.17 -14.38
C SER A 189 20.23 -6.52 -15.08
N ALA A 190 19.76 -7.63 -14.47
CA ALA A 190 19.85 -8.96 -15.09
C ALA A 190 18.94 -9.08 -16.32
N MET A 191 17.76 -8.47 -16.31
CA MET A 191 16.89 -8.39 -17.50
C MET A 191 17.56 -7.63 -18.64
N GLN A 192 18.16 -6.47 -18.35
CA GLN A 192 18.90 -5.71 -19.34
C GLN A 192 20.06 -6.51 -19.93
N ALA A 193 20.85 -7.16 -19.07
CA ALA A 193 21.96 -8.00 -19.54
C ALA A 193 21.48 -9.17 -20.43
N THR A 194 20.30 -9.73 -20.15
CA THR A 194 19.67 -10.78 -20.98
C THR A 194 19.34 -10.21 -22.37
N TYR A 195 18.75 -9.01 -22.45
CA TYR A 195 18.48 -8.35 -23.73
C TYR A 195 19.76 -8.05 -24.50
N ASP A 196 20.76 -7.49 -23.83
CA ASP A 196 22.03 -7.09 -24.44
C ASP A 196 22.84 -8.31 -24.94
N SER A 197 22.58 -9.50 -24.43
CA SER A 197 23.24 -10.74 -24.84
C SER A 197 22.63 -11.39 -26.09
N LEU A 198 21.43 -10.94 -26.51
CA LEU A 198 20.75 -11.51 -27.68
C LEU A 198 21.40 -11.09 -28.98
N SER A 199 21.50 -12.02 -29.94
CA SER A 199 21.78 -11.65 -31.32
C SER A 199 20.63 -10.81 -31.91
N ALA A 200 20.90 -10.01 -32.93
CA ALA A 200 19.89 -9.15 -33.55
C ALA A 200 18.67 -9.96 -34.06
N GLU A 201 18.94 -11.14 -34.63
CA GLU A 201 17.89 -12.04 -35.11
C GLU A 201 17.12 -12.73 -34.00
N ALA A 202 17.80 -13.11 -32.90
CA ALA A 202 17.13 -13.65 -31.71
C ALA A 202 16.27 -12.56 -31.02
N ALA A 203 16.70 -11.32 -31.01
CA ALA A 203 15.93 -10.20 -30.50
C ALA A 203 14.66 -9.97 -31.33
N GLU A 204 14.75 -10.04 -32.66
CA GLU A 204 13.58 -9.93 -33.55
C GLU A 204 12.61 -11.09 -33.34
N LEU A 205 13.10 -12.33 -33.21
CA LEU A 205 12.29 -13.49 -32.91
C LEU A 205 11.62 -13.39 -31.53
N LEU A 206 12.32 -12.86 -30.52
CA LEU A 206 11.76 -12.62 -29.20
C LEU A 206 10.56 -11.66 -29.24
N GLU A 207 10.66 -10.60 -30.03
CA GLU A 207 9.53 -9.68 -30.22
C GLU A 207 8.36 -10.31 -30.98
N GLN A 208 8.64 -11.18 -31.95
CA GLN A 208 7.59 -11.95 -32.65
C GLN A 208 6.90 -12.94 -31.71
N GLU A 209 7.64 -13.67 -30.88
CA GLU A 209 7.07 -14.59 -29.88
C GLU A 209 6.24 -13.86 -28.82
N ARG A 210 6.69 -12.68 -28.38
CA ARG A 210 5.92 -11.82 -27.47
C ARG A 210 4.62 -11.33 -28.09
N ALA A 211 4.67 -10.91 -29.37
CA ALA A 211 3.49 -10.48 -30.09
C ALA A 211 2.50 -11.63 -30.28
N ALA A 212 3.01 -12.83 -30.58
CA ALA A 212 2.19 -14.04 -30.73
C ALA A 212 1.55 -14.45 -29.39
N GLN A 213 2.28 -14.37 -28.29
CA GLN A 213 1.76 -14.65 -26.95
C GLN A 213 0.68 -13.63 -26.56
N ALA A 214 0.92 -12.35 -26.78
CA ALA A 214 -0.05 -11.29 -26.52
C ALA A 214 -1.32 -11.48 -27.38
N ALA A 215 -1.18 -11.91 -28.63
CA ALA A 215 -2.35 -12.22 -29.50
C ALA A 215 -3.13 -13.46 -29.01
N ALA A 216 -2.44 -14.46 -28.50
CA ALA A 216 -3.06 -15.65 -27.90
C ALA A 216 -3.82 -15.33 -26.62
N ASP A 217 -3.21 -14.52 -25.74
CA ASP A 217 -3.84 -14.01 -24.52
C ASP A 217 -5.07 -13.14 -24.85
N ALA A 218 -4.99 -12.38 -25.97
CA ALA A 218 -6.09 -11.61 -26.57
C ALA A 218 -7.30 -12.47 -26.90
N ALA A 219 -7.05 -13.51 -27.66
CA ALA A 219 -8.11 -14.41 -28.11
C ALA A 219 -8.76 -15.12 -26.91
N GLN A 220 -7.96 -15.51 -25.90
CA GLN A 220 -8.45 -16.16 -24.70
C GLN A 220 -9.32 -15.19 -23.87
N ALA A 221 -8.89 -13.93 -23.69
CA ALA A 221 -9.65 -12.91 -22.96
C ALA A 221 -10.98 -12.61 -23.66
N GLN A 222 -10.99 -12.52 -25.01
CA GLN A 222 -12.24 -12.35 -25.78
C GLN A 222 -13.18 -13.52 -25.57
N ALA A 223 -12.68 -14.77 -25.58
CA ALA A 223 -13.50 -15.93 -25.35
C ALA A 223 -14.16 -15.93 -23.95
N VAL A 224 -13.44 -15.48 -22.91
CA VAL A 224 -13.95 -15.36 -21.54
C VAL A 224 -15.05 -14.28 -21.48
N VAL A 225 -14.84 -13.12 -22.12
CA VAL A 225 -15.84 -12.03 -22.19
C VAL A 225 -17.11 -12.49 -22.92
N GLU A 226 -16.96 -13.18 -24.05
CA GLU A 226 -18.13 -13.73 -24.78
C GLU A 226 -18.88 -14.80 -23.97
N ALA A 227 -18.15 -15.64 -23.22
CA ALA A 227 -18.77 -16.65 -22.35
C ALA A 227 -19.56 -15.98 -21.21
N SER A 228 -18.99 -14.95 -20.57
CA SER A 228 -19.66 -14.21 -19.50
C SER A 228 -20.87 -13.40 -19.99
N ALA A 229 -20.77 -12.80 -21.18
CA ALA A 229 -21.89 -12.11 -21.81
C ALA A 229 -23.07 -13.06 -22.17
N ARG A 230 -22.77 -14.27 -22.66
CA ARG A 230 -23.78 -15.31 -22.91
C ARG A 230 -24.47 -15.74 -21.61
N GLN A 231 -23.69 -15.94 -20.55
CA GLN A 231 -24.24 -16.32 -19.24
C GLN A 231 -25.09 -15.22 -18.61
N ALA A 232 -24.70 -13.94 -18.76
CA ALA A 232 -25.50 -12.80 -18.33
C ALA A 232 -26.82 -12.71 -19.11
N GLN A 233 -26.80 -12.98 -20.40
CA GLN A 233 -27.97 -12.98 -21.26
C GLN A 233 -28.92 -14.14 -20.97
N GLU A 234 -28.38 -15.32 -20.66
CA GLU A 234 -29.17 -16.48 -20.19
C GLU A 234 -29.83 -16.20 -18.83
N ASN A 235 -29.09 -15.59 -17.89
CA ASN A 235 -29.64 -15.17 -16.60
C ASN A 235 -30.71 -14.08 -16.71
N ALA A 236 -30.55 -13.11 -17.62
CA ALA A 236 -31.55 -12.07 -17.89
C ALA A 236 -32.83 -12.65 -18.51
N ASN A 237 -32.69 -13.64 -19.38
CA ASN A 237 -33.84 -14.35 -19.97
C ASN A 237 -34.54 -15.27 -18.97
N ALA A 238 -33.84 -15.78 -17.96
CA ALA A 238 -34.41 -16.61 -16.87
C ALA A 238 -35.18 -15.78 -15.82
N SER A 239 -34.87 -14.46 -15.71
CA SER A 239 -35.49 -13.54 -14.74
C SER A 239 -36.53 -12.62 -15.44
N GLY A 240 -37.53 -13.19 -16.09
CA GLY A 240 -38.52 -12.47 -16.86
C GLY A 240 -39.16 -11.27 -16.14
N ASN A 241 -39.06 -10.12 -16.76
CA ASN A 241 -40.02 -9.03 -16.81
C ASN A 241 -40.22 -8.12 -15.60
N VAL A 242 -39.41 -7.04 -15.49
CA VAL A 242 -39.86 -5.79 -14.86
C VAL A 242 -39.40 -4.59 -15.72
N ALA A 243 -40.35 -3.72 -16.06
CA ALA A 243 -40.19 -2.58 -16.96
C ALA A 243 -39.39 -1.41 -16.34
N PRO A 244 -38.71 -0.56 -17.17
CA PRO A 244 -37.86 0.51 -16.69
C PRO A 244 -38.63 1.80 -16.37
N GLY A 245 -38.32 2.39 -15.23
CA GLY A 245 -38.70 3.75 -14.86
C GLY A 245 -37.58 4.74 -15.21
N ASN A 246 -37.94 5.80 -15.95
CA ASN A 246 -37.07 6.93 -16.29
C ASN A 246 -36.86 7.85 -15.10
N ASP A 247 -35.59 8.26 -14.85
CA ASP A 247 -35.33 9.53 -14.19
C ASP A 247 -33.99 10.17 -14.65
N PRO A 248 -33.90 11.49 -14.85
CA PRO A 248 -32.80 12.14 -15.56
C PRO A 248 -31.66 12.58 -14.65
N SER A 249 -30.44 12.37 -15.13
CA SER A 249 -29.18 12.73 -14.54
C SER A 249 -28.80 14.20 -14.67
N PRO A 250 -28.17 14.84 -13.68
CA PRO A 250 -27.61 16.18 -13.84
C PRO A 250 -26.16 16.17 -14.36
N SER A 251 -25.88 17.11 -15.23
CA SER A 251 -24.61 17.39 -15.91
C SER A 251 -23.54 17.91 -14.96
N PRO A 252 -22.24 17.51 -15.06
CA PRO A 252 -21.17 18.10 -14.29
C PRO A 252 -20.47 19.26 -15.00
N SER A 253 -20.06 20.24 -14.21
CA SER A 253 -19.33 21.45 -14.54
C SER A 253 -17.82 21.16 -14.78
N PRO A 254 -17.09 21.96 -15.59
CA PRO A 254 -15.71 21.67 -15.97
C PRO A 254 -14.69 22.10 -14.91
N ALA A 255 -13.67 21.24 -14.71
CA ALA A 255 -12.49 21.48 -13.88
C ALA A 255 -11.26 21.88 -14.73
N PRO A 256 -10.24 22.55 -14.13
CA PRO A 256 -9.21 23.30 -14.84
C PRO A 256 -8.07 22.43 -15.41
N SER A 257 -7.45 22.96 -16.48
CA SER A 257 -6.43 22.34 -17.33
C SER A 257 -5.07 22.20 -16.66
N GLU A 258 -4.39 21.05 -16.85
CA GLU A 258 -2.98 20.80 -16.54
C GLU A 258 -2.15 20.36 -17.76
N PRO A 259 -0.80 20.41 -17.71
CA PRO A 259 0.07 20.55 -18.87
C PRO A 259 0.36 19.27 -19.66
N SER A 260 0.59 19.47 -20.94
CA SER A 260 0.62 18.55 -22.05
C SER A 260 1.79 17.55 -22.04
N GLY A 261 1.46 16.24 -21.99
CA GLY A 261 2.25 15.14 -22.53
C GLY A 261 1.75 14.74 -23.93
N PRO A 262 2.35 13.76 -24.64
CA PRO A 262 1.97 13.44 -26.01
C PRO A 262 0.48 13.07 -26.09
N SER A 263 -0.22 13.82 -26.92
CA SER A 263 -1.67 13.89 -26.97
C SER A 263 -2.25 12.67 -27.70
N TYR A 264 -2.62 11.63 -26.97
CA TYR A 264 -3.67 10.71 -27.37
C TYR A 264 -4.89 11.01 -26.49
N ASN A 265 -5.90 11.67 -27.04
CA ASN A 265 -7.01 12.19 -26.27
C ASN A 265 -8.36 11.68 -26.79
N PRO A 266 -8.76 10.44 -26.48
CA PRO A 266 -10.18 10.07 -26.58
C PRO A 266 -10.87 10.57 -25.31
N VAL A 267 -11.75 11.54 -25.45
CA VAL A 267 -12.71 11.89 -24.41
C VAL A 267 -13.77 10.80 -24.42
N THR A 268 -13.59 9.75 -23.62
CA THR A 268 -14.54 8.62 -23.52
C THR A 268 -15.73 8.95 -22.62
N GLY A 269 -15.64 10.05 -21.87
CA GLY A 269 -16.60 10.41 -20.83
C GLY A 269 -16.37 9.70 -19.49
N ASN A 270 -15.33 8.86 -19.42
CA ASN A 270 -14.87 8.22 -18.18
C ASN A 270 -13.49 8.73 -17.81
N ALA A 271 -13.41 9.52 -16.75
CA ALA A 271 -12.17 10.18 -16.33
C ALA A 271 -11.03 9.20 -15.98
N ILE A 272 -11.34 7.98 -15.51
CA ILE A 272 -10.35 6.94 -15.22
C ILE A 272 -9.73 6.46 -16.52
N VAL A 273 -10.55 6.14 -17.51
CA VAL A 273 -10.14 5.67 -18.82
C VAL A 273 -9.35 6.76 -19.55
N ASP A 274 -9.82 8.01 -19.52
CA ASP A 274 -9.17 9.13 -20.18
C ASP A 274 -7.77 9.41 -19.62
N ARG A 275 -7.61 9.33 -18.29
CA ARG A 275 -6.29 9.42 -17.65
C ARG A 275 -5.36 8.29 -18.05
N ALA A 276 -5.87 7.05 -18.10
CA ALA A 276 -5.07 5.90 -18.53
C ALA A 276 -4.61 6.03 -19.99
N TYR A 277 -5.49 6.49 -20.88
CA TYR A 277 -5.14 6.78 -22.28
C TYR A 277 -4.03 7.85 -22.39
N GLY A 278 -4.07 8.89 -21.58
CA GLY A 278 -3.05 9.93 -21.55
C GLY A 278 -1.65 9.45 -21.15
N CYS A 279 -1.55 8.24 -20.59
CA CYS A 279 -0.28 7.62 -20.19
C CYS A 279 0.31 6.70 -21.27
N ILE A 280 -0.42 6.38 -22.35
CA ILE A 280 0.08 5.48 -23.40
C ILE A 280 1.37 6.00 -23.99
N GLY A 281 2.38 5.11 -24.16
CA GLY A 281 3.70 5.44 -24.64
C GLY A 281 4.70 5.87 -23.56
N LEU A 282 4.27 6.13 -22.32
CA LEU A 282 5.19 6.39 -21.22
C LEU A 282 5.90 5.10 -20.80
N PRO A 283 7.21 5.17 -20.49
CA PRO A 283 8.00 3.98 -20.18
C PRO A 283 7.55 3.31 -18.86
N TYR A 284 7.70 2.00 -18.82
CA TYR A 284 7.61 1.25 -17.58
C TYR A 284 8.80 1.60 -16.66
N SER A 285 8.51 1.81 -15.39
CA SER A 285 9.54 1.92 -14.34
C SER A 285 9.03 1.27 -13.07
N TRP A 286 9.79 0.35 -12.52
CA TRP A 286 9.44 -0.32 -11.26
C TRP A 286 9.28 0.71 -10.12
N GLY A 287 8.18 0.63 -9.37
CA GLY A 287 7.82 1.62 -8.35
C GLY A 287 7.32 2.96 -8.90
N GLY A 288 7.21 3.10 -10.23
CA GLY A 288 6.78 4.32 -10.90
C GLY A 288 5.30 4.63 -10.67
N VAL A 289 5.00 5.87 -10.30
CA VAL A 289 3.63 6.39 -10.10
C VAL A 289 3.32 7.62 -10.97
N GLY A 290 4.20 7.91 -11.95
CA GLY A 290 4.12 9.07 -12.83
C GLY A 290 4.94 10.28 -12.34
N PRO A 291 4.93 11.40 -13.08
CA PRO A 291 4.28 11.59 -14.39
C PRO A 291 5.06 11.02 -15.57
N SER A 292 6.36 10.73 -15.42
CA SER A 292 7.25 10.35 -16.53
C SER A 292 7.30 8.84 -16.80
N SER A 293 6.93 8.01 -15.86
CA SER A 293 6.96 6.56 -15.95
C SER A 293 6.04 5.92 -14.93
N PHE A 294 5.56 4.71 -15.22
CA PHE A 294 4.65 3.97 -14.36
C PHE A 294 5.06 2.50 -14.24
N ASP A 295 4.76 1.88 -13.09
CA ASP A 295 4.51 0.44 -13.03
C ASP A 295 2.99 0.16 -13.15
N CYS A 296 2.59 -1.11 -13.16
CA CYS A 296 1.19 -1.50 -13.37
C CYS A 296 0.24 -0.89 -12.32
N SER A 297 0.56 -1.01 -11.04
CA SER A 297 -0.29 -0.50 -9.95
C SER A 297 -0.17 1.01 -9.75
N GLY A 298 0.94 1.61 -10.12
CA GLY A 298 1.11 3.07 -10.16
C GLY A 298 0.24 3.71 -11.24
N LEU A 299 0.18 3.11 -12.43
CA LEU A 299 -0.73 3.54 -13.50
C LEU A 299 -2.19 3.45 -13.06
N VAL A 300 -2.60 2.32 -12.48
CA VAL A 300 -3.97 2.14 -11.96
C VAL A 300 -4.26 3.17 -10.88
N SER A 301 -3.34 3.38 -9.93
CA SER A 301 -3.50 4.37 -8.86
C SER A 301 -3.70 5.78 -9.42
N TYR A 302 -2.88 6.19 -10.38
CA TYR A 302 -3.03 7.49 -11.05
C TYR A 302 -4.35 7.57 -11.82
N ALA A 303 -4.69 6.56 -12.61
CA ALA A 303 -5.90 6.56 -13.40
C ALA A 303 -7.16 6.72 -12.54
N VAL A 304 -7.23 6.03 -11.40
CA VAL A 304 -8.37 6.10 -10.48
C VAL A 304 -8.40 7.43 -9.74
N THR A 305 -7.29 7.88 -9.16
CA THR A 305 -7.26 9.01 -8.22
C THR A 305 -6.95 10.36 -8.88
N GLY A 306 -6.27 10.37 -10.03
CA GLY A 306 -5.70 11.57 -10.65
C GLY A 306 -4.43 12.08 -9.96
N SER A 307 -3.90 11.39 -8.97
CA SER A 307 -2.72 11.78 -8.18
C SER A 307 -1.52 10.89 -8.49
N PHE A 308 -0.34 11.48 -8.60
CA PHE A 308 0.92 10.72 -8.77
C PHE A 308 1.39 10.11 -7.45
N SER A 309 0.52 9.33 -6.84
CA SER A 309 0.76 8.63 -5.58
C SER A 309 0.14 7.24 -5.64
N ARG A 310 0.73 6.29 -4.92
CA ARG A 310 0.21 4.93 -4.90
C ARG A 310 -1.01 4.84 -3.99
N TRP A 311 -2.17 4.59 -4.58
CA TRP A 311 -3.43 4.37 -3.90
C TRP A 311 -3.64 2.90 -3.52
N GLY A 312 -3.15 1.98 -4.35
CA GLY A 312 -3.27 0.54 -4.12
C GLY A 312 -2.21 -0.26 -4.85
N THR A 313 -2.12 -1.53 -4.51
CA THR A 313 -1.27 -2.56 -5.12
C THR A 313 -2.14 -3.65 -5.71
N THR A 314 -1.55 -4.60 -6.43
CA THR A 314 -2.27 -5.80 -6.89
C THR A 314 -2.95 -6.53 -5.75
N ASN A 315 -2.32 -6.61 -4.55
CA ASN A 315 -2.93 -7.20 -3.36
C ASN A 315 -4.17 -6.41 -2.89
N THR A 316 -4.09 -5.08 -2.90
CA THR A 316 -5.24 -4.22 -2.59
C THR A 316 -6.41 -4.50 -3.53
N PHE A 317 -6.13 -4.59 -4.84
CA PHE A 317 -7.15 -4.79 -5.85
C PHE A 317 -7.73 -6.21 -5.82
N MET A 318 -6.89 -7.23 -5.60
CA MET A 318 -7.34 -8.61 -5.39
C MET A 318 -8.22 -8.80 -4.15
N GLY A 319 -8.13 -7.91 -3.18
CA GLY A 319 -9.00 -7.87 -1.99
C GLY A 319 -10.36 -7.20 -2.23
N MET A 320 -10.58 -6.57 -3.38
CA MET A 320 -11.85 -5.92 -3.72
C MET A 320 -12.88 -6.95 -4.23
N SER A 321 -14.15 -6.59 -4.17
CA SER A 321 -15.22 -7.44 -4.70
C SER A 321 -15.19 -7.51 -6.23
N GLN A 322 -15.16 -8.72 -6.77
CA GLN A 322 -15.26 -8.94 -8.20
C GLN A 322 -16.62 -8.47 -8.73
N VAL A 323 -16.64 -7.84 -9.92
CA VAL A 323 -17.85 -7.41 -10.59
C VAL A 323 -18.31 -8.44 -11.63
N GLY A 324 -19.61 -8.66 -11.71
CA GLY A 324 -20.23 -9.55 -12.69
C GLY A 324 -20.50 -8.89 -14.06
N ASP A 325 -20.45 -7.56 -14.12
CA ASP A 325 -20.67 -6.76 -15.35
C ASP A 325 -19.53 -5.74 -15.48
N PRO A 326 -18.39 -6.13 -16.09
CA PRO A 326 -17.23 -5.28 -16.29
C PRO A 326 -17.52 -4.06 -17.14
N GLN A 327 -17.15 -2.87 -16.67
CA GLN A 327 -17.34 -1.60 -17.38
C GLN A 327 -16.00 -0.87 -17.57
N PRO A 328 -15.84 -0.06 -18.62
CA PRO A 328 -14.68 0.79 -18.79
C PRO A 328 -14.42 1.63 -17.53
N GLY A 329 -13.17 1.62 -17.02
CA GLY A 329 -12.78 2.25 -15.76
C GLY A 329 -12.68 1.29 -14.57
N ASP A 330 -13.18 0.06 -14.70
CA ASP A 330 -12.90 -1.00 -13.72
C ASP A 330 -11.43 -1.44 -13.79
N ILE A 331 -10.95 -2.11 -12.76
CA ILE A 331 -9.57 -2.59 -12.66
C ILE A 331 -9.53 -4.07 -13.03
N ALA A 332 -8.76 -4.43 -14.05
CA ALA A 332 -8.37 -5.80 -14.33
C ALA A 332 -7.15 -6.13 -13.45
N THR A 333 -7.20 -7.18 -12.61
CA THR A 333 -6.13 -7.50 -11.66
C THR A 333 -5.95 -8.99 -11.45
N SER A 334 -4.68 -9.39 -11.27
CA SER A 334 -4.23 -10.69 -10.78
C SER A 334 -3.17 -10.51 -9.71
N TRP A 335 -2.65 -11.60 -9.13
CA TRP A 335 -1.64 -11.53 -8.05
C TRP A 335 -0.29 -10.91 -8.46
N GLY A 336 -0.07 -10.55 -9.66
CA GLY A 336 1.22 -10.00 -10.10
C GLY A 336 1.07 -8.84 -11.08
N HIS A 337 -0.14 -8.55 -11.55
CA HIS A 337 -0.35 -7.55 -12.58
C HIS A 337 -1.71 -6.91 -12.50
N CYS A 338 -1.81 -5.66 -13.02
CA CYS A 338 -3.08 -4.96 -13.10
C CYS A 338 -3.08 -3.92 -14.23
N GLY A 339 -4.27 -3.49 -14.64
CA GLY A 339 -4.51 -2.46 -15.63
C GLY A 339 -5.91 -1.88 -15.50
N ILE A 340 -6.20 -0.83 -16.26
CA ILE A 340 -7.55 -0.24 -16.36
C ILE A 340 -8.29 -0.91 -17.50
N TYR A 341 -9.39 -1.57 -17.16
CA TYR A 341 -10.29 -2.17 -18.14
C TYR A 341 -10.97 -1.09 -18.99
N ILE A 342 -10.95 -1.29 -20.31
CA ILE A 342 -11.50 -0.31 -21.29
C ILE A 342 -12.64 -0.86 -22.13
N GLY A 343 -13.14 -2.05 -21.76
CA GLY A 343 -14.19 -2.74 -22.53
C GLY A 343 -13.62 -3.77 -23.51
N ASN A 344 -14.46 -4.65 -24.00
CA ASN A 344 -14.15 -5.68 -25.00
C ASN A 344 -12.96 -6.59 -24.62
N GLY A 345 -12.80 -6.89 -23.33
CA GLY A 345 -11.69 -7.70 -22.83
C GLY A 345 -10.32 -7.03 -22.90
N GLN A 346 -10.24 -5.73 -23.10
CA GLN A 346 -8.99 -4.98 -23.20
C GLN A 346 -8.74 -4.12 -21.96
N MET A 347 -7.45 -3.88 -21.69
CA MET A 347 -7.00 -3.00 -20.62
C MET A 347 -5.85 -2.11 -21.09
N ILE A 348 -5.68 -0.97 -20.43
CA ILE A 348 -4.47 -0.15 -20.48
C ILE A 348 -3.63 -0.50 -19.30
N HIS A 349 -2.38 -0.86 -19.51
CA HIS A 349 -1.45 -1.26 -18.46
C HIS A 349 -0.02 -0.81 -18.73
N ALA A 350 0.80 -0.78 -17.70
CA ALA A 350 2.26 -0.68 -17.80
C ALA A 350 2.83 -2.11 -17.72
N PRO A 351 3.25 -2.72 -18.84
CA PRO A 351 3.43 -4.19 -18.89
C PRO A 351 4.67 -4.66 -18.13
N THR A 352 5.86 -4.24 -18.54
CA THR A 352 7.11 -4.75 -17.98
C THR A 352 8.28 -3.82 -18.33
N PHE A 353 9.44 -4.07 -17.71
CA PHE A 353 10.70 -3.41 -18.04
C PHE A 353 11.01 -3.48 -19.54
N GLY A 354 11.46 -2.35 -20.10
CA GLY A 354 11.77 -2.21 -21.53
C GLY A 354 10.56 -1.95 -22.43
N GLN A 355 9.35 -1.91 -21.88
CA GLN A 355 8.12 -1.59 -22.61
C GLN A 355 7.50 -0.28 -22.13
N THR A 356 6.50 0.18 -22.86
CA THR A 356 5.75 1.39 -22.55
C THR A 356 4.31 1.01 -22.18
N VAL A 357 3.60 1.93 -21.50
CA VAL A 357 2.16 1.82 -21.28
C VAL A 357 1.48 1.59 -22.63
N CYS A 358 0.67 0.55 -22.71
CA CYS A 358 -0.01 0.15 -23.94
C CYS A 358 -1.41 -0.43 -23.67
N ILE A 359 -2.14 -0.68 -24.74
CA ILE A 359 -3.37 -1.45 -24.71
C ILE A 359 -3.02 -2.90 -24.97
N SER A 360 -3.54 -3.78 -24.14
CA SER A 360 -3.50 -5.23 -24.36
C SER A 360 -4.76 -5.88 -23.83
N PRO A 361 -4.99 -7.15 -24.18
CA PRO A 361 -6.07 -7.88 -23.56
C PRO A 361 -5.85 -8.08 -22.06
N ALA A 362 -6.95 -8.07 -21.29
CA ALA A 362 -6.93 -8.57 -19.94
C ALA A 362 -6.59 -10.06 -19.95
N GLN A 363 -5.58 -10.46 -19.18
CA GLN A 363 -5.12 -11.86 -19.12
C GLN A 363 -6.20 -12.76 -18.52
N GLY A 364 -6.22 -14.04 -18.94
CA GLY A 364 -7.31 -14.95 -18.59
C GLY A 364 -7.40 -15.34 -17.11
N ASP A 365 -6.38 -15.06 -16.31
CA ASP A 365 -6.33 -15.24 -14.85
C ASP A 365 -6.74 -13.99 -14.06
N MET A 366 -7.04 -12.88 -14.74
CA MET A 366 -7.45 -11.63 -14.10
C MET A 366 -8.91 -11.65 -13.69
N ILE A 367 -9.18 -11.11 -12.51
CA ILE A 367 -10.51 -10.71 -12.09
C ILE A 367 -10.74 -9.22 -12.39
N ILE A 368 -11.98 -8.82 -12.57
CA ILE A 368 -12.34 -7.41 -12.75
C ILE A 368 -12.99 -6.92 -11.46
N VAL A 369 -12.49 -5.80 -10.93
CA VAL A 369 -12.99 -5.19 -9.69
C VAL A 369 -13.28 -3.71 -9.91
N ARG A 370 -14.21 -3.15 -9.16
CA ARG A 370 -14.61 -1.74 -9.30
C ARG A 370 -13.95 -0.89 -8.21
N PRO A 371 -13.22 0.22 -8.57
CA PRO A 371 -12.56 1.11 -7.65
C PRO A 371 -13.52 1.96 -6.81
#